data_0a42c6c33c8ae4ebaa58072312ceda8f
#
_entry.id   0a42c6c33c8ae4ebaa58072312ceda8f
#
_cell.length_a   1.000
_cell.length_b   1.000
_cell.length_c   1.000
_cell.angle_alpha   90.00
_cell.angle_beta   90.00
_cell.angle_gamma   90.00
#
_symmetry.space_group_name_H-M   'P 1'
#
loop_
_entity.id
_entity.type
_entity.pdbx_description
1 polymer ?
#
loop_
_entity_poly.entity_id
_entity_poly.type
_entity_poly.pdbx_seq_one_letter_code
_entity_poly.pdbx_strand_id
1 'polypeptide(L)'
;MAKKQTAKKPATTKAAAKKPATKKAAPARNLAAKKPAAKKAAPARKVVAKKAPAKPAGKATKYVYSWGAGKADGNGGMKALLGGKGANLAEMTRIGLPVPPGFTVTTEVCTYYYANRKTYPAQLQAQMEAAIKNMEKIMGYKFGDAEGFPLLVAVRSGARDSMPGMMDTILNLGLNDKTVLALVKATNNERFAWDCYRRFIQMYGDVVLGVQKREGEDHEPFEVVIEGF
;
A
#
# COMPACT_ATOMS: atom_id res chain seq x y z
N MET A 1 -61.64 -12.39 28.16
CA MET A 1 -62.10 -11.00 27.91
C MET A 1 -61.14 -10.32 26.96
N ALA A 2 -61.58 -10.09 25.75
CA ALA A 2 -60.79 -9.52 24.66
C ALA A 2 -60.95 -7.99 24.67
N LYS A 3 -59.87 -7.23 24.54
CA LYS A 3 -59.96 -5.81 24.15
C LYS A 3 -59.22 -5.61 22.83
N LYS A 4 -60.01 -5.38 21.79
CA LYS A 4 -59.63 -4.82 20.50
C LYS A 4 -59.11 -3.39 20.70
N GLN A 5 -57.97 -3.05 20.13
CA GLN A 5 -57.59 -1.68 19.84
C GLN A 5 -57.42 -1.48 18.35
N THR A 6 -58.15 -0.51 17.87
CA THR A 6 -58.36 -0.11 16.49
C THR A 6 -57.19 0.74 15.98
N ALA A 7 -56.75 0.42 14.76
CA ALA A 7 -55.72 1.15 14.01
C ALA A 7 -56.29 2.49 13.48
N LYS A 8 -55.53 3.57 13.70
CA LYS A 8 -55.75 4.90 13.12
C LYS A 8 -54.79 5.12 11.95
N LYS A 9 -55.35 5.34 10.77
CA LYS A 9 -54.68 5.67 9.51
C LYS A 9 -54.26 7.15 9.53
N PRO A 10 -53.06 7.54 9.13
CA PRO A 10 -52.75 8.95 8.88
C PRO A 10 -53.01 9.34 7.43
N ALA A 11 -53.46 10.58 7.29
CA ALA A 11 -53.94 11.22 6.07
C ALA A 11 -52.80 11.61 5.12
N THR A 12 -53.09 11.46 3.84
CA THR A 12 -52.28 11.91 2.70
C THR A 12 -52.36 13.43 2.53
N THR A 13 -51.22 14.13 2.61
CA THR A 13 -51.10 15.53 2.18
C THR A 13 -50.49 15.58 0.77
N LYS A 14 -51.26 16.08 -0.19
CA LYS A 14 -50.88 16.44 -1.54
C LYS A 14 -49.92 17.66 -1.47
N ALA A 15 -48.73 17.53 -1.97
CA ALA A 15 -47.84 18.64 -2.27
C ALA A 15 -47.88 18.96 -3.76
N ALA A 16 -48.15 20.23 -4.07
CA ALA A 16 -48.33 20.75 -5.41
C ALA A 16 -46.98 20.92 -6.14
N ALA A 17 -46.93 20.46 -7.40
CA ALA A 17 -45.83 20.63 -8.30
C ALA A 17 -45.71 22.10 -8.77
N LYS A 18 -44.57 22.73 -8.53
CA LYS A 18 -44.19 24.00 -9.16
C LYS A 18 -43.32 23.72 -10.40
N LYS A 19 -43.81 24.20 -11.58
CA LYS A 19 -43.06 24.22 -12.85
C LYS A 19 -41.83 25.09 -12.76
N PRO A 20 -40.68 24.69 -13.33
CA PRO A 20 -39.56 25.60 -13.51
C PRO A 20 -39.73 26.50 -14.74
N ALA A 21 -39.38 27.80 -14.54
CA ALA A 21 -39.41 28.84 -15.55
C ALA A 21 -38.27 28.67 -16.55
N THR A 22 -38.61 28.76 -17.83
CA THR A 22 -37.68 28.83 -18.97
C THR A 22 -36.90 30.14 -18.94
N LYS A 23 -35.55 30.07 -18.84
CA LYS A 23 -34.65 31.21 -19.11
C LYS A 23 -34.26 31.24 -20.58
N LYS A 24 -34.56 32.39 -21.21
CA LYS A 24 -34.21 32.77 -22.59
C LYS A 24 -32.68 32.71 -22.82
N ALA A 25 -32.29 32.11 -23.94
CA ALA A 25 -30.94 32.12 -24.47
C ALA A 25 -30.56 33.54 -24.94
N ALA A 26 -29.35 34.01 -24.59
CA ALA A 26 -28.70 35.19 -25.11
C ALA A 26 -27.82 34.80 -26.31
N PRO A 27 -27.62 35.73 -27.33
CA PRO A 27 -27.00 35.38 -28.59
C PRO A 27 -25.48 35.24 -28.50
N ALA A 28 -24.94 34.30 -29.29
CA ALA A 28 -23.53 34.03 -29.47
C ALA A 28 -22.78 35.26 -30.03
N ARG A 29 -21.76 35.73 -29.33
CA ARG A 29 -20.77 36.68 -29.85
C ARG A 29 -19.65 35.91 -30.54
N ASN A 30 -19.54 36.06 -31.85
CA ASN A 30 -18.38 35.72 -32.66
C ASN A 30 -17.14 36.45 -32.12
N LEU A 31 -16.16 35.74 -31.61
CA LEU A 31 -14.82 36.26 -31.35
C LEU A 31 -13.85 35.58 -32.32
N ALA A 32 -13.41 36.41 -33.29
CA ALA A 32 -12.41 36.06 -34.28
C ALA A 32 -11.10 35.59 -33.63
N ALA A 33 -10.58 34.47 -34.13
CA ALA A 33 -9.31 33.89 -33.73
C ALA A 33 -8.15 34.84 -34.06
N LYS A 34 -7.52 35.41 -33.05
CA LYS A 34 -6.19 36.04 -33.17
C LYS A 34 -5.13 34.96 -32.94
N LYS A 35 -4.33 34.68 -33.99
CA LYS A 35 -3.09 33.90 -33.94
C LYS A 35 -2.16 34.45 -32.85
N PRO A 36 -1.63 33.64 -31.91
CA PRO A 36 -0.57 34.11 -31.04
C PRO A 36 0.76 34.12 -31.80
N ALA A 37 1.44 35.29 -31.74
CA ALA A 37 2.78 35.50 -32.24
C ALA A 37 3.79 34.58 -31.52
N ALA A 38 4.70 34.00 -32.30
CA ALA A 38 5.80 33.17 -31.82
C ALA A 38 6.70 33.98 -30.86
N LYS A 39 6.69 33.67 -29.59
CA LYS A 39 7.68 34.13 -28.64
C LYS A 39 8.97 33.32 -28.83
N LYS A 40 10.06 34.05 -29.21
CA LYS A 40 11.43 33.53 -29.29
C LYS A 40 11.78 32.79 -27.97
N ALA A 41 12.21 31.55 -28.10
CA ALA A 41 12.72 30.74 -26.99
C ALA A 41 13.98 31.41 -26.39
N ALA A 42 13.95 31.64 -25.09
CA ALA A 42 15.13 32.00 -24.32
C ALA A 42 16.09 30.79 -24.23
N PRO A 43 17.42 30.99 -24.20
CA PRO A 43 18.36 29.88 -24.18
C PRO A 43 18.23 29.07 -22.91
N ALA A 44 18.16 27.74 -23.07
CA ALA A 44 18.12 26.79 -21.98
C ALA A 44 19.34 26.96 -21.05
N ARG A 45 19.07 27.41 -19.85
CA ARG A 45 20.06 27.44 -18.75
C ARG A 45 20.43 26.00 -18.42
N LYS A 46 21.67 25.58 -18.80
CA LYS A 46 22.24 24.30 -18.41
C LYS A 46 22.23 24.21 -16.88
N VAL A 47 21.29 23.43 -16.34
CA VAL A 47 21.33 23.03 -14.94
C VAL A 47 22.47 22.03 -14.83
N VAL A 48 23.61 22.51 -14.33
CA VAL A 48 24.71 21.63 -13.92
C VAL A 48 24.18 20.81 -12.77
N ALA A 49 23.87 19.55 -13.04
CA ALA A 49 23.57 18.57 -11.99
C ALA A 49 24.79 18.49 -11.08
N LYS A 50 24.71 19.09 -9.89
CA LYS A 50 25.67 18.86 -8.81
C LYS A 50 25.61 17.37 -8.49
N LYS A 51 26.65 16.65 -8.95
CA LYS A 51 26.94 15.29 -8.57
C LYS A 51 26.97 15.25 -7.03
N ALA A 52 26.01 14.52 -6.42
CA ALA A 52 26.04 14.30 -4.99
C ALA A 52 27.41 13.69 -4.62
N PRO A 53 28.04 14.11 -3.52
CA PRO A 53 29.34 13.60 -3.15
C PRO A 53 29.24 12.09 -2.93
N ALA A 54 30.06 11.33 -3.67
CA ALA A 54 30.25 9.91 -3.46
C ALA A 54 30.78 9.72 -2.01
N LYS A 55 30.00 9.06 -1.16
CA LYS A 55 30.44 8.65 0.18
C LYS A 55 31.68 7.77 0.05
N PRO A 56 32.70 7.95 0.88
CA PRO A 56 33.94 7.17 0.80
C PRO A 56 33.62 5.68 1.01
N ALA A 57 34.22 4.84 0.17
CA ALA A 57 34.20 3.39 0.28
C ALA A 57 34.90 2.97 1.59
N GLY A 58 34.10 2.60 2.63
CA GLY A 58 34.66 2.23 3.93
C GLY A 58 33.78 1.40 4.84
N LYS A 59 32.45 1.44 4.70
CA LYS A 59 31.50 0.55 5.39
C LYS A 59 30.35 0.23 4.46
N ALA A 60 30.03 -1.07 4.32
CA ALA A 60 28.88 -1.49 3.54
C ALA A 60 27.62 -0.73 4.02
N THR A 61 26.94 -0.03 3.11
CA THR A 61 25.77 0.75 3.45
C THR A 61 24.68 -0.18 3.95
N LYS A 62 24.14 0.11 5.14
CA LYS A 62 23.06 -0.68 5.74
C LYS A 62 21.72 -0.17 5.22
N TYR A 63 21.04 -0.99 4.45
CA TYR A 63 19.72 -0.69 3.86
C TYR A 63 18.57 -1.36 4.58
N VAL A 64 18.84 -2.39 5.39
CA VAL A 64 17.82 -3.16 6.10
C VAL A 64 18.07 -3.10 7.60
N TYR A 65 17.04 -2.71 8.34
CA TYR A 65 17.02 -2.58 9.80
C TYR A 65 16.01 -3.52 10.39
N SER A 66 16.48 -4.51 11.14
CA SER A 66 15.66 -5.58 11.73
C SER A 66 15.27 -5.25 13.17
N TRP A 67 14.14 -5.82 13.59
CA TRP A 67 13.70 -5.86 14.99
C TRP A 67 13.06 -7.21 15.31
N GLY A 68 13.03 -7.57 16.59
CA GLY A 68 12.43 -8.79 17.11
C GLY A 68 13.18 -9.32 18.31
N ALA A 69 12.54 -10.18 19.08
CA ALA A 69 13.09 -10.77 20.31
C ALA A 69 13.69 -9.71 21.27
N GLY A 70 13.03 -8.57 21.43
CA GLY A 70 13.47 -7.48 22.32
C GLY A 70 14.66 -6.66 21.82
N LYS A 71 15.13 -6.87 20.60
CA LYS A 71 16.25 -6.15 19.98
C LYS A 71 15.81 -5.45 18.70
N ALA A 72 16.37 -4.26 18.46
CA ALA A 72 16.14 -3.55 17.21
C ALA A 72 17.40 -2.80 16.78
N ASP A 73 17.64 -2.78 15.48
CA ASP A 73 18.76 -2.05 14.86
C ASP A 73 18.53 -0.53 14.82
N GLY A 74 17.25 -0.11 14.87
CA GLY A 74 16.84 1.29 14.83
C GLY A 74 16.24 1.78 16.14
N ASN A 75 15.78 3.04 16.11
CA ASN A 75 15.06 3.68 17.23
C ASN A 75 14.07 4.74 16.73
N GLY A 76 13.26 5.29 17.65
CA GLY A 76 12.21 6.28 17.36
C GLY A 76 12.72 7.59 16.75
N GLY A 77 13.97 7.95 16.95
CA GLY A 77 14.61 9.14 16.35
C GLY A 77 14.93 9.01 14.86
N MET A 78 14.93 7.78 14.31
CA MET A 78 15.36 7.49 12.94
C MET A 78 14.23 7.58 11.90
N LYS A 79 13.20 8.41 12.14
CA LYS A 79 12.03 8.53 11.24
C LYS A 79 12.39 8.91 9.81
N ALA A 80 13.42 9.76 9.62
CA ALA A 80 13.87 10.14 8.29
C ALA A 80 14.40 8.96 7.48
N LEU A 81 15.02 7.97 8.13
CA LEU A 81 15.64 6.80 7.51
C LEU A 81 14.69 5.61 7.43
N LEU A 82 13.92 5.35 8.50
CA LEU A 82 13.08 4.16 8.63
C LEU A 82 11.60 4.43 8.34
N GLY A 83 11.25 5.68 8.08
CA GLY A 83 9.85 6.10 8.06
C GLY A 83 9.22 6.10 9.46
N GLY A 84 8.02 6.66 9.58
CA GLY A 84 7.33 6.73 10.87
C GLY A 84 7.01 5.36 11.47
N LYS A 85 6.50 4.43 10.64
CA LYS A 85 6.16 3.06 11.10
C LYS A 85 7.40 2.27 11.53
N GLY A 86 8.45 2.27 10.70
CA GLY A 86 9.67 1.50 10.99
C GLY A 86 10.38 1.99 12.26
N ALA A 87 10.52 3.30 12.43
CA ALA A 87 11.12 3.89 13.62
C ALA A 87 10.32 3.56 14.89
N ASN A 88 8.98 3.65 14.83
CA ASN A 88 8.13 3.35 15.96
C ASN A 88 8.16 1.85 16.34
N LEU A 89 8.13 0.94 15.37
CA LEU A 89 8.24 -0.51 15.63
C LEU A 89 9.58 -0.87 16.27
N ALA A 90 10.67 -0.26 15.79
CA ALA A 90 11.98 -0.43 16.39
C ALA A 90 12.02 0.07 17.84
N GLU A 91 11.45 1.25 18.12
CA GLU A 91 11.38 1.79 19.46
C GLU A 91 10.52 0.96 20.39
N MET A 92 9.33 0.56 19.95
CA MET A 92 8.43 -0.33 20.71
C MET A 92 9.13 -1.65 21.09
N THR A 93 9.89 -2.22 20.18
CA THR A 93 10.69 -3.42 20.46
C THR A 93 11.76 -3.15 21.52
N ARG A 94 12.44 -2.00 21.45
CA ARG A 94 13.53 -1.62 22.39
C ARG A 94 13.02 -1.39 23.81
N ILE A 95 11.82 -0.81 23.96
CA ILE A 95 11.21 -0.59 25.28
C ILE A 95 10.49 -1.84 25.83
N GLY A 96 10.59 -2.98 25.14
CA GLY A 96 10.12 -4.28 25.62
C GLY A 96 8.65 -4.60 25.30
N LEU A 97 8.00 -3.84 24.42
CA LEU A 97 6.66 -4.21 23.97
C LEU A 97 6.69 -5.46 23.07
N PRO A 98 5.65 -6.30 23.11
CA PRO A 98 5.56 -7.53 22.31
C PRO A 98 5.27 -7.20 20.84
N VAL A 99 6.30 -6.83 20.10
CA VAL A 99 6.22 -6.53 18.66
C VAL A 99 6.64 -7.77 17.88
N PRO A 100 5.84 -8.24 16.92
CA PRO A 100 6.26 -9.31 16.01
C PRO A 100 7.56 -8.94 15.29
N PRO A 101 8.47 -9.91 15.04
CA PRO A 101 9.73 -9.64 14.37
C PRO A 101 9.50 -9.15 12.93
N GLY A 102 10.40 -8.30 12.47
CA GLY A 102 10.32 -7.73 11.14
C GLY A 102 11.58 -6.96 10.77
N PHE A 103 11.51 -6.30 9.63
CA PHE A 103 12.56 -5.37 9.18
C PHE A 103 11.99 -4.22 8.36
N THR A 104 12.75 -3.16 8.29
CA THR A 104 12.45 -1.99 7.46
C THR A 104 13.55 -1.80 6.41
N VAL A 105 13.15 -1.63 5.16
CA VAL A 105 14.02 -1.14 4.09
C VAL A 105 14.06 0.39 4.19
N THR A 106 15.25 0.97 4.17
CA THR A 106 15.44 2.41 4.40
C THR A 106 14.91 3.27 3.26
N THR A 107 14.54 4.51 3.56
CA THR A 107 14.15 5.52 2.56
C THR A 107 15.25 5.82 1.56
N GLU A 108 16.51 5.59 1.92
CA GLU A 108 17.66 5.74 1.02
C GLU A 108 17.57 4.80 -0.20
N VAL A 109 16.98 3.60 -0.03
CA VAL A 109 16.76 2.67 -1.15
C VAL A 109 15.77 3.25 -2.15
N CYS A 110 14.71 3.90 -1.67
CA CYS A 110 13.74 4.59 -2.53
C CYS A 110 14.42 5.70 -3.33
N THR A 111 15.22 6.54 -2.66
CA THR A 111 15.99 7.61 -3.32
C THR A 111 16.97 7.03 -4.34
N TYR A 112 17.68 5.95 -3.99
CA TYR A 112 18.59 5.26 -4.89
C TYR A 112 17.85 4.73 -6.14
N TYR A 113 16.73 4.07 -5.96
CA TYR A 113 15.92 3.49 -7.03
C TYR A 113 15.53 4.53 -8.08
N TYR A 114 14.99 5.67 -7.65
CA TYR A 114 14.61 6.74 -8.58
C TYR A 114 15.82 7.44 -9.22
N ALA A 115 16.93 7.56 -8.52
CA ALA A 115 18.16 8.17 -9.04
C ALA A 115 18.89 7.25 -10.04
N ASN A 116 18.73 5.93 -9.97
CA ASN A 116 19.45 4.92 -10.74
C ASN A 116 18.56 4.13 -11.70
N ARG A 117 17.71 4.81 -12.47
CA ARG A 117 16.87 4.20 -13.53
C ARG A 117 16.04 3.00 -13.04
N LYS A 118 15.46 3.10 -11.86
CA LYS A 118 14.64 2.05 -11.24
C LYS A 118 15.41 0.75 -10.96
N THR A 119 16.70 0.85 -10.62
CA THR A 119 17.51 -0.28 -10.16
C THR A 119 17.73 -0.24 -8.65
N TYR A 120 17.88 -1.40 -8.03
CA TYR A 120 18.14 -1.51 -6.59
C TYR A 120 19.65 -1.56 -6.29
N PRO A 121 20.08 -1.13 -5.08
CA PRO A 121 21.45 -1.33 -4.64
C PRO A 121 21.82 -2.82 -4.61
N ALA A 122 23.01 -3.19 -5.10
CA ALA A 122 23.44 -4.59 -5.18
C ALA A 122 23.44 -5.33 -3.82
N GLN A 123 23.69 -4.61 -2.72
CA GLN A 123 23.73 -5.21 -1.37
C GLN A 123 22.32 -5.41 -0.76
N LEU A 124 21.27 -4.83 -1.34
CA LEU A 124 19.92 -4.87 -0.76
C LEU A 124 19.39 -6.30 -0.64
N GLN A 125 19.51 -7.07 -1.71
CA GLN A 125 18.99 -8.44 -1.75
C GLN A 125 19.59 -9.30 -0.64
N ALA A 126 20.92 -9.31 -0.51
CA ALA A 126 21.59 -10.10 0.52
C ALA A 126 21.18 -9.68 1.95
N GLN A 127 20.98 -8.36 2.18
CA GLN A 127 20.51 -7.86 3.47
C GLN A 127 19.06 -8.27 3.76
N MET A 128 18.18 -8.26 2.75
CA MET A 128 16.79 -8.72 2.89
C MET A 128 16.72 -10.23 3.18
N GLU A 129 17.48 -11.04 2.45
CA GLU A 129 17.55 -12.48 2.70
C GLU A 129 18.06 -12.80 4.12
N ALA A 130 19.06 -12.08 4.60
CA ALA A 130 19.53 -12.22 5.97
C ALA A 130 18.47 -11.82 7.00
N ALA A 131 17.70 -10.77 6.74
CA ALA A 131 16.62 -10.33 7.61
C ALA A 131 15.45 -11.35 7.63
N ILE A 132 15.09 -11.94 6.49
CA ILE A 132 14.08 -13.02 6.41
C ILE A 132 14.54 -14.22 7.23
N LYS A 133 15.77 -14.69 7.05
CA LYS A 133 16.33 -15.80 7.85
C LYS A 133 16.32 -15.52 9.35
N ASN A 134 16.56 -14.27 9.74
CA ASN A 134 16.45 -13.88 11.15
C ASN A 134 15.00 -13.94 11.66
N MET A 135 14.03 -13.49 10.86
CA MET A 135 12.61 -13.61 11.20
C MET A 135 12.19 -15.07 11.32
N GLU A 136 12.57 -15.92 10.36
CA GLU A 136 12.30 -17.36 10.39
C GLU A 136 12.84 -18.01 11.66
N LYS A 137 14.07 -17.65 12.07
CA LYS A 137 14.69 -18.14 13.29
C LYS A 137 13.90 -17.73 14.54
N ILE A 138 13.40 -16.49 14.60
CA ILE A 138 12.64 -15.99 15.75
C ILE A 138 11.25 -16.59 15.80
N MET A 139 10.59 -16.74 14.65
CA MET A 139 9.21 -17.23 14.54
C MET A 139 9.10 -18.75 14.56
N GLY A 140 10.16 -19.47 14.19
CA GLY A 140 10.14 -20.92 14.06
C GLY A 140 9.44 -21.43 12.78
N TYR A 141 9.07 -20.52 11.86
CA TYR A 141 8.40 -20.84 10.60
C TYR A 141 9.28 -20.39 9.43
N LYS A 142 9.15 -21.06 8.27
CA LYS A 142 9.90 -20.72 7.06
C LYS A 142 9.03 -19.95 6.07
N PHE A 143 9.62 -18.96 5.43
CA PHE A 143 8.98 -18.21 4.37
C PHE A 143 8.86 -19.09 3.11
N GLY A 144 7.64 -19.23 2.59
CA GLY A 144 7.36 -20.06 1.42
C GLY A 144 7.39 -21.55 1.69
N ASP A 145 7.25 -22.02 2.94
CA ASP A 145 7.17 -23.43 3.30
C ASP A 145 5.91 -24.07 2.71
N ALA A 146 6.09 -25.13 1.92
CA ALA A 146 5.00 -25.87 1.30
C ALA A 146 4.60 -27.13 2.10
N GLU A 147 5.35 -27.48 3.15
CA GLU A 147 5.13 -28.70 3.93
C GLU A 147 4.60 -28.41 5.32
N GLY A 148 5.13 -27.37 5.98
CA GLY A 148 4.74 -26.92 7.30
C GLY A 148 3.83 -25.70 7.31
N PHE A 149 3.72 -25.03 8.48
CA PHE A 149 3.02 -23.74 8.57
C PHE A 149 3.88 -22.66 7.91
N PRO A 150 3.44 -22.03 6.79
CA PRO A 150 4.25 -21.02 6.10
C PRO A 150 4.35 -19.74 6.94
N LEU A 151 5.54 -19.12 6.98
CA LEU A 151 5.68 -17.79 7.53
C LEU A 151 4.98 -16.77 6.61
N LEU A 152 3.90 -16.19 7.10
CA LEU A 152 3.18 -15.14 6.39
C LEU A 152 3.57 -13.78 6.93
N VAL A 153 3.85 -12.84 6.03
CA VAL A 153 4.26 -11.49 6.41
C VAL A 153 3.34 -10.44 5.83
N ALA A 154 3.23 -9.30 6.53
CA ALA A 154 2.55 -8.11 6.03
C ALA A 154 3.59 -7.09 5.55
N VAL A 155 3.52 -6.71 4.29
CA VAL A 155 4.34 -5.64 3.72
C VAL A 155 3.55 -4.34 3.77
N ARG A 156 4.17 -3.30 4.30
CA ARG A 156 3.54 -1.99 4.42
C ARG A 156 4.43 -0.92 3.81
N SER A 157 3.86 -0.07 2.98
CA SER A 157 4.57 1.12 2.53
C SER A 157 4.85 2.05 3.72
N GLY A 158 6.02 2.67 3.70
CA GLY A 158 6.47 3.60 4.73
C GLY A 158 6.68 4.99 4.15
N ALA A 159 6.22 6.03 4.86
CA ALA A 159 6.52 7.42 4.55
C ALA A 159 7.11 8.08 5.79
N ARG A 160 7.87 9.15 5.59
CA ARG A 160 8.40 9.97 6.67
C ARG A 160 7.27 10.57 7.50
N ASP A 161 6.29 11.14 6.81
CA ASP A 161 5.08 11.71 7.38
C ASP A 161 3.89 10.88 6.90
N SER A 162 3.10 10.39 7.85
CA SER A 162 1.98 9.48 7.56
C SER A 162 0.67 10.24 7.64
N MET A 163 -0.11 10.17 6.56
CA MET A 163 -1.52 10.59 6.55
C MET A 163 -2.43 9.37 6.36
N PRO A 164 -3.66 9.41 6.91
CA PRO A 164 -4.65 8.36 6.66
C PRO A 164 -4.89 8.16 5.15
N GLY A 165 -4.98 6.92 4.70
CA GLY A 165 -5.23 6.57 3.30
C GLY A 165 -4.02 6.65 2.34
N MET A 166 -2.84 7.10 2.80
CA MET A 166 -1.64 7.20 1.94
C MET A 166 -0.80 5.93 1.86
N MET A 167 -1.15 4.89 2.59
CA MET A 167 -0.23 3.77 2.79
C MET A 167 -0.91 2.44 2.45
N ASP A 168 -0.33 1.79 1.46
CA ASP A 168 -0.75 0.47 1.05
C ASP A 168 -0.22 -0.60 1.99
N THR A 169 -0.97 -1.68 2.09
CA THR A 169 -0.60 -2.87 2.86
C THR A 169 -0.90 -4.09 2.00
N ILE A 170 0.06 -5.02 1.94
CA ILE A 170 -0.14 -6.34 1.35
C ILE A 170 -0.03 -7.34 2.47
N LEU A 171 -1.10 -8.07 2.72
CA LEU A 171 -1.18 -9.11 3.73
C LEU A 171 -0.85 -10.48 3.12
N ASN A 172 -0.45 -11.41 3.99
CA ASN A 172 -0.25 -12.81 3.65
C ASN A 172 0.79 -13.07 2.55
N LEU A 173 1.78 -12.18 2.40
CA LEU A 173 2.91 -12.45 1.52
C LEU A 173 3.66 -13.69 2.00
N GLY A 174 3.90 -14.63 1.09
CA GLY A 174 4.39 -15.98 1.35
C GLY A 174 3.41 -17.06 0.89
N LEU A 175 2.14 -16.67 0.60
CA LEU A 175 1.19 -17.58 -0.03
C LEU A 175 1.44 -17.71 -1.54
N ASN A 176 1.24 -18.91 -2.03
CA ASN A 176 1.19 -19.31 -3.42
C ASN A 176 0.38 -20.60 -3.53
N ASP A 177 0.22 -21.16 -4.74
CA ASP A 177 -0.59 -22.36 -4.98
C ASP A 177 -0.18 -23.60 -4.15
N LYS A 178 1.07 -23.67 -3.70
CA LYS A 178 1.58 -24.75 -2.86
C LYS A 178 1.42 -24.43 -1.36
N THR A 179 1.81 -23.24 -0.96
CA THR A 179 1.80 -22.85 0.47
C THR A 179 0.39 -22.64 1.00
N VAL A 180 -0.61 -22.32 0.16
CA VAL A 180 -2.01 -22.29 0.58
C VAL A 180 -2.50 -23.66 1.02
N LEU A 181 -2.08 -24.74 0.33
CA LEU A 181 -2.42 -26.11 0.74
C LEU A 181 -1.76 -26.51 2.06
N ALA A 182 -0.53 -26.05 2.30
CA ALA A 182 0.12 -26.21 3.58
C ALA A 182 -0.63 -25.47 4.70
N LEU A 183 -1.12 -24.25 4.42
CA LEU A 183 -1.93 -23.51 5.37
C LEU A 183 -3.28 -24.21 5.67
N VAL A 184 -3.95 -24.78 4.64
CA VAL A 184 -5.15 -25.61 4.84
C VAL A 184 -4.89 -26.75 5.81
N LYS A 185 -3.83 -27.51 5.57
CA LYS A 185 -3.45 -28.64 6.44
C LYS A 185 -3.15 -28.20 7.88
N ALA A 186 -2.40 -27.12 8.03
CA ALA A 186 -1.97 -26.63 9.33
C ALA A 186 -3.12 -26.03 10.17
N THR A 187 -4.10 -25.39 9.52
CA THR A 187 -5.23 -24.74 10.20
C THR A 187 -6.47 -25.62 10.27
N ASN A 188 -6.54 -26.67 9.48
CA ASN A 188 -7.72 -27.49 9.25
C ASN A 188 -8.96 -26.65 8.89
N ASN A 189 -8.72 -25.53 8.18
CA ASN A 189 -9.76 -24.59 7.76
C ASN A 189 -9.49 -24.12 6.33
N GLU A 190 -10.09 -24.83 5.39
CA GLU A 190 -9.93 -24.59 3.97
C GLU A 190 -10.42 -23.17 3.55
N ARG A 191 -11.61 -22.80 4.03
CA ARG A 191 -12.19 -21.48 3.74
C ARG A 191 -11.28 -20.33 4.18
N PHE A 192 -10.70 -20.43 5.37
CA PHE A 192 -9.77 -19.43 5.89
C PHE A 192 -8.52 -19.32 5.00
N ALA A 193 -7.93 -20.46 4.62
CA ALA A 193 -6.70 -20.47 3.84
C ALA A 193 -6.91 -19.87 2.44
N TRP A 194 -8.00 -20.27 1.76
CA TRP A 194 -8.34 -19.71 0.44
C TRP A 194 -8.73 -18.24 0.48
N ASP A 195 -9.45 -17.78 1.52
CA ASP A 195 -9.73 -16.35 1.70
C ASP A 195 -8.46 -15.53 1.94
N CYS A 196 -7.51 -16.05 2.71
CA CYS A 196 -6.19 -15.43 2.87
C CYS A 196 -5.45 -15.31 1.54
N TYR A 197 -5.50 -16.34 0.70
CA TYR A 197 -4.84 -16.33 -0.60
C TYR A 197 -5.54 -15.39 -1.60
N ARG A 198 -6.87 -15.42 -1.64
CA ARG A 198 -7.67 -14.48 -2.43
C ARG A 198 -7.31 -13.03 -2.10
N ARG A 199 -7.31 -12.68 -0.81
CA ARG A 199 -6.95 -11.32 -0.35
C ARG A 199 -5.52 -10.94 -0.72
N PHE A 200 -4.60 -11.89 -0.64
CA PHE A 200 -3.22 -11.65 -1.07
C PHE A 200 -3.14 -11.32 -2.55
N ILE A 201 -3.79 -12.12 -3.42
CA ILE A 201 -3.83 -11.89 -4.86
C ILE A 201 -4.43 -10.52 -5.19
N GLN A 202 -5.56 -10.17 -4.58
CA GLN A 202 -6.22 -8.88 -4.77
C GLN A 202 -5.28 -7.72 -4.39
N MET A 203 -4.77 -7.71 -3.16
CA MET A 203 -3.88 -6.63 -2.71
C MET A 203 -2.57 -6.56 -3.52
N TYR A 204 -2.03 -7.69 -3.96
CA TYR A 204 -0.85 -7.71 -4.81
C TYR A 204 -1.15 -7.16 -6.20
N GLY A 205 -2.28 -7.51 -6.78
CA GLY A 205 -2.77 -6.99 -8.05
C GLY A 205 -2.95 -5.48 -8.02
N ASP A 206 -3.65 -4.96 -7.02
CA ASP A 206 -3.94 -3.53 -6.89
C ASP A 206 -2.67 -2.71 -6.63
N VAL A 207 -1.86 -3.13 -5.66
CA VAL A 207 -0.73 -2.32 -5.15
C VAL A 207 0.55 -2.51 -5.98
N VAL A 208 0.89 -3.74 -6.38
CA VAL A 208 2.17 -4.04 -7.05
C VAL A 208 2.03 -4.01 -8.57
N LEU A 209 0.98 -4.64 -9.09
CA LEU A 209 0.74 -4.71 -10.54
C LEU A 209 -0.01 -3.49 -11.06
N GLY A 210 -0.63 -2.70 -10.18
CA GLY A 210 -1.37 -1.51 -10.57
C GLY A 210 -2.62 -1.83 -11.39
N VAL A 211 -3.28 -2.96 -11.09
CA VAL A 211 -4.56 -3.32 -11.68
C VAL A 211 -5.59 -2.34 -11.17
N GLN A 212 -6.02 -1.44 -12.04
CA GLN A 212 -6.99 -0.39 -11.70
C GLN A 212 -8.23 -0.52 -12.56
N LYS A 213 -9.30 0.00 -12.03
CA LYS A 213 -10.56 0.21 -12.73
C LYS A 213 -10.32 0.97 -14.03
N ARG A 214 -10.92 0.50 -15.13
CA ARG A 214 -10.86 1.20 -16.42
C ARG A 214 -11.87 2.34 -16.45
N GLU A 215 -11.58 3.34 -17.27
CA GLU A 215 -12.50 4.46 -17.47
C GLU A 215 -13.84 3.94 -18.04
N GLY A 216 -14.95 4.18 -17.31
CA GLY A 216 -16.29 3.69 -17.67
C GLY A 216 -16.72 2.36 -17.03
N GLU A 217 -15.88 1.72 -16.22
CA GLU A 217 -16.28 0.56 -15.40
C GLU A 217 -16.87 1.02 -14.06
N ASP A 218 -17.95 0.42 -13.60
CA ASP A 218 -18.62 0.78 -12.33
C ASP A 218 -17.98 0.10 -11.10
N HIS A 219 -17.35 -1.08 -11.29
CA HIS A 219 -16.76 -1.91 -10.25
C HIS A 219 -15.27 -2.12 -10.43
N GLU A 220 -14.55 -2.37 -9.33
CA GLU A 220 -13.14 -2.78 -9.37
C GLU A 220 -12.99 -4.16 -10.05
N PRO A 221 -11.93 -4.39 -10.85
CA PRO A 221 -11.78 -5.63 -11.64
C PRO A 221 -11.88 -6.92 -10.82
N PHE A 222 -11.36 -6.91 -9.58
CA PHE A 222 -11.44 -8.09 -8.69
C PHE A 222 -12.84 -8.28 -8.10
N GLU A 223 -13.61 -7.21 -7.87
CA GLU A 223 -14.99 -7.29 -7.40
C GLU A 223 -15.88 -7.92 -8.45
N VAL A 224 -15.74 -7.53 -9.72
CA VAL A 224 -16.50 -8.12 -10.85
C VAL A 224 -16.32 -9.64 -10.92
N VAL A 225 -15.08 -10.12 -10.73
CA VAL A 225 -14.81 -11.56 -10.73
C VAL A 225 -15.41 -12.25 -9.51
N ILE A 226 -15.34 -11.63 -8.32
CA ILE A 226 -15.84 -12.21 -7.07
C ILE A 226 -17.37 -12.28 -7.06
N GLU A 227 -18.05 -11.27 -7.61
CA GLU A 227 -19.52 -11.23 -7.69
C GLU A 227 -20.11 -12.21 -8.74
N GLY A 228 -19.25 -12.68 -9.67
CA GLY A 228 -19.63 -13.66 -10.69
C GLY A 228 -19.63 -15.11 -10.21
N PHE A 229 -19.22 -15.37 -8.96
CA PHE A 229 -19.21 -16.68 -8.33
C PHE A 229 -20.20 -16.77 -7.16
#